data_2a2b300c82db398973fe3aa1fa0e5ea5
#
_entry.id   2a2b300c82db398973fe3aa1fa0e5ea5
#
_cell.length_a   1.000
_cell.length_b   1.000
_cell.length_c   1.000
_cell.angle_alpha   90.00
_cell.angle_beta   90.00
_cell.angle_gamma   90.00
#
_symmetry.space_group_name_H-M   'P 1'
#
loop_
_entity.id
_entity.type
_entity.pdbx_description
1 polymer ?
#
loop_
_entity_poly.entity_id
_entity_poly.type
_entity_poly.pdbx_seq_one_letter_code
_entity_poly.pdbx_strand_id
1 'polypeptide(L)'
;TVSLVLLAVLGQSRQPMYGYQIAKRLEEVGEGVLAGKQSALYPVLRNLEAYGLLESEVEPSVSGPPRRYYRITKLGREALREWVAAWSATRDSVDTVLQGGVT
;
A
#
# COMPACT_ATOMS: atom_id res chain seq x y z
N THR A 1 -7.50 4.65 -0.40
CA THR A 1 -6.97 4.05 -1.64
C THR A 1 -5.46 3.91 -1.60
N VAL A 2 -4.75 4.95 -1.19
CA VAL A 2 -3.29 4.88 -1.06
C VAL A 2 -2.89 3.80 -0.04
N SER A 3 -3.57 3.74 1.09
CA SER A 3 -3.29 2.74 2.12
C SER A 3 -3.50 1.33 1.60
N LEU A 4 -4.55 1.10 0.83
CA LEU A 4 -4.83 -0.21 0.24
C LEU A 4 -3.72 -0.62 -0.72
N VAL A 5 -3.29 0.30 -1.59
CA VAL A 5 -2.24 0.02 -2.56
C VAL A 5 -0.91 -0.26 -1.85
N LEU A 6 -0.58 0.51 -0.81
CA LEU A 6 0.63 0.30 -0.03
C LEU A 6 0.64 -1.07 0.64
N LEU A 7 -0.46 -1.45 1.27
CA LEU A 7 -0.56 -2.78 1.88
C LEU A 7 -0.45 -3.89 0.84
N ALA A 8 -1.06 -3.69 -0.33
CA ALA A 8 -1.00 -4.67 -1.42
C ALA A 8 0.43 -4.85 -1.93
N VAL A 9 1.15 -3.74 -2.12
CA VAL A 9 2.55 -3.79 -2.57
C VAL A 9 3.40 -4.55 -1.56
N LEU A 10 3.28 -4.20 -0.28
CA LEU A 10 4.06 -4.86 0.76
C LEU A 10 3.63 -6.30 0.99
N GLY A 11 2.34 -6.60 0.79
CA GLY A 11 1.83 -7.96 0.89
C GLY A 11 2.35 -8.89 -0.21
N GLN A 12 2.68 -8.34 -1.37
CA GLN A 12 3.23 -9.09 -2.49
C GLN A 12 4.74 -9.24 -2.40
N SER A 13 5.39 -8.42 -1.61
CA SER A 13 6.83 -8.45 -1.46
C SER A 13 7.24 -9.58 -0.51
N ARG A 14 8.23 -10.36 -0.93
CA ARG A 14 8.76 -11.43 -0.09
C ARG A 14 9.75 -10.92 0.94
N GLN A 15 10.24 -9.72 0.76
CA GLN A 15 11.24 -9.11 1.63
C GLN A 15 10.78 -7.72 2.04
N PRO A 16 11.23 -7.23 3.19
CA PRO A 16 10.93 -5.86 3.58
C PRO A 16 11.42 -4.86 2.54
N MET A 17 10.71 -3.74 2.41
CA MET A 17 11.03 -2.69 1.46
C MET A 17 11.25 -1.38 2.17
N TYR A 18 12.23 -0.59 1.70
CA TYR A 18 12.41 0.75 2.22
C TYR A 18 11.74 1.78 1.29
N GLY A 19 11.63 3.03 1.78
CA GLY A 19 10.81 4.05 1.14
C GLY A 19 11.03 4.24 -0.35
N TYR A 20 12.30 4.28 -0.79
CA TYR A 20 12.61 4.45 -2.20
C TYR A 20 12.05 3.29 -3.05
N GLN A 21 12.22 2.06 -2.58
CA GLN A 21 11.70 0.89 -3.29
C GLN A 21 10.18 0.92 -3.36
N ILE A 22 9.53 1.30 -2.27
CA ILE A 22 8.07 1.39 -2.23
C ILE A 22 7.58 2.45 -3.21
N ALA A 23 8.20 3.63 -3.19
CA ALA A 23 7.85 4.72 -4.10
C ALA A 23 7.99 4.31 -5.56
N LYS A 24 9.09 3.64 -5.87
CA LYS A 24 9.35 3.16 -7.24
C LYS A 24 8.31 2.13 -7.67
N ARG A 25 7.95 1.23 -6.78
CA ARG A 25 6.93 0.22 -7.08
C ARG A 25 5.56 0.85 -7.31
N LEU A 26 5.24 1.88 -6.54
CA LEU A 26 3.98 2.61 -6.71
C LEU A 26 3.91 3.31 -8.07
N GLU A 27 5.02 3.86 -8.54
CA GLU A 27 5.08 4.47 -9.86
C GLU A 27 4.78 3.45 -10.96
N GLU A 28 5.28 2.24 -10.81
CA GLU A 28 5.06 1.18 -11.80
C GLU A 28 3.60 0.72 -11.84
N VAL A 29 2.93 0.71 -10.69
CA VAL A 29 1.59 0.14 -10.55
C VAL A 29 0.51 1.19 -10.76
N GLY A 30 0.76 2.42 -10.33
CA GLY A 30 -0.29 3.43 -10.21
C GLY A 30 -0.06 4.69 -11.00
N GLU A 31 0.31 4.57 -12.26
CA GLU A 31 0.49 5.75 -13.10
C GLU A 31 -0.77 6.60 -13.09
N GLY A 32 -0.63 7.86 -12.73
CA GLY A 32 -1.73 8.81 -12.68
C GLY A 32 -2.48 8.86 -11.36
N VAL A 33 -2.74 7.73 -10.73
CA VAL A 33 -3.48 7.68 -9.45
C VAL A 33 -2.60 8.15 -8.30
N LEU A 34 -1.33 7.75 -8.31
CA LEU A 34 -0.38 8.07 -7.24
C LEU A 34 0.68 9.07 -7.67
N ALA A 35 0.59 9.59 -8.89
CA ALA A 35 1.51 10.60 -9.39
C ALA A 35 1.41 11.84 -8.50
N GLY A 36 2.56 12.34 -8.05
CA GLY A 36 2.61 13.52 -7.18
C GLY A 36 2.27 13.26 -5.72
N LYS A 37 1.97 12.02 -5.35
CA LYS A 37 1.60 11.66 -3.98
C LYS A 37 2.77 11.12 -3.16
N GLN A 38 3.98 11.20 -3.67
CA GLN A 38 5.15 10.67 -2.97
C GLN A 38 5.38 11.37 -1.63
N SER A 39 5.04 12.65 -1.53
CA SER A 39 5.17 13.39 -0.28
C SER A 39 4.24 12.86 0.82
N ALA A 40 3.16 12.16 0.43
CA ALA A 40 2.23 11.58 1.39
C ALA A 40 2.61 10.15 1.78
N LEU A 41 3.64 9.58 1.18
CA LEU A 41 4.03 8.19 1.40
C LEU A 41 4.40 7.92 2.86
N TYR A 42 5.32 8.71 3.41
CA TYR A 42 5.80 8.47 4.77
C TYR A 42 4.74 8.65 5.85
N PRO A 43 3.88 9.69 5.77
CA PRO A 43 2.78 9.78 6.71
C PRO A 43 1.84 8.58 6.68
N VAL A 44 1.53 8.06 5.49
CA VAL A 44 0.68 6.88 5.35
C VAL A 44 1.36 5.65 5.94
N LEU A 45 2.65 5.44 5.65
CA LEU A 45 3.41 4.33 6.22
C LEU A 45 3.42 4.38 7.74
N ARG A 46 3.63 5.56 8.31
CA ARG A 46 3.64 5.72 9.77
C ARG A 46 2.26 5.44 10.37
N ASN A 47 1.20 5.86 9.71
CA ASN A 47 -0.15 5.58 10.18
C ASN A 47 -0.46 4.09 10.15
N LEU A 48 -0.10 3.41 9.09
CA LEU A 48 -0.30 1.97 8.98
C LEU A 48 0.49 1.23 10.06
N GLU A 49 1.70 1.68 10.34
CA GLU A 49 2.51 1.10 11.41
C GLU A 49 1.88 1.35 12.78
N ALA A 50 1.36 2.55 13.00
CA ALA A 50 0.70 2.89 14.26
C ALA A 50 -0.52 2.01 14.51
N TYR A 51 -1.23 1.62 13.46
CA TYR A 51 -2.37 0.71 13.58
C TYR A 51 -1.95 -0.78 13.65
N GLY A 52 -0.66 -1.06 13.60
CA GLY A 52 -0.19 -2.44 13.68
C GLY A 52 -0.28 -3.22 12.36
N LEU A 53 -0.57 -2.54 11.26
CA LEU A 53 -0.70 -3.19 9.95
C LEU A 53 0.64 -3.37 9.25
N LEU A 54 1.61 -2.54 9.60
CA LEU A 54 3.00 -2.65 9.16
C LEU A 54 3.89 -2.66 10.37
N GLU A 55 5.08 -3.21 10.21
CA GLU A 55 6.16 -3.04 11.16
C GLU A 55 7.42 -2.62 10.41
N SER A 56 8.33 -1.97 11.09
CA SER A 56 9.53 -1.45 10.45
C SER A 56 10.75 -1.68 11.31
N GLU A 57 11.89 -1.66 10.66
CA GLU A 57 13.18 -1.85 11.31
C GLU A 57 14.22 -1.01 10.57
N VAL A 58 15.07 -0.33 11.31
CA VAL A 58 16.14 0.48 10.74
C VAL A 58 17.38 -0.38 10.60
N GLU A 59 17.96 -0.38 9.41
CA GLU A 59 19.19 -1.09 9.15
C GLU A 59 20.27 -0.13 8.67
N PRO A 60 21.52 -0.31 9.12
CA PRO A 60 22.63 0.53 8.65
C PRO A 60 22.89 0.24 7.17
N SER A 61 23.28 1.28 6.44
CA SER A 61 23.65 1.19 5.05
C SER A 61 25.16 1.22 4.93
N VAL A 62 25.71 0.46 3.98
CA VAL A 62 27.15 0.42 3.74
C VAL A 62 27.66 1.78 3.30
N SER A 63 26.90 2.49 2.50
CA SER A 63 27.22 3.84 2.06
C SER A 63 25.97 4.68 2.09
N GLY A 64 25.92 5.63 3.02
CA GLY A 64 24.79 6.53 3.16
C GLY A 64 24.07 6.35 4.49
N PRO A 65 22.95 7.05 4.66
CA PRO A 65 22.20 7.02 5.92
C PRO A 65 21.51 5.67 6.13
N PRO A 66 21.21 5.33 7.39
CA PRO A 66 20.42 4.14 7.67
C PRO A 66 19.08 4.18 6.97
N ARG A 67 18.55 3.00 6.63
CA ARG A 67 17.28 2.85 5.93
C ARG A 67 16.27 2.16 6.81
N ARG A 68 15.03 2.64 6.76
CA ARG A 68 13.92 1.99 7.46
C ARG A 68 13.20 1.07 6.48
N TYR A 69 13.15 -0.21 6.83
CA TYR A 69 12.51 -1.25 6.04
C TYR A 69 11.14 -1.56 6.64
N TYR A 70 10.14 -1.66 5.79
CA TYR A 70 8.76 -1.94 6.20
C TYR A 70 8.33 -3.31 5.70
N ARG A 71 7.53 -3.98 6.50
CA ARG A 71 6.90 -5.24 6.09
C ARG A 71 5.47 -5.29 6.63
N ILE A 72 4.62 -6.04 5.93
CA ILE A 72 3.25 -6.22 6.36
C ILE A 72 3.21 -7.21 7.53
N THR A 73 2.35 -6.92 8.51
CA THR A 73 2.13 -7.81 9.65
C THR A 73 1.02 -8.81 9.33
N LYS A 74 0.81 -9.78 10.23
CA LYS A 74 -0.33 -10.69 10.11
C LYS A 74 -1.65 -9.89 10.15
N LEU A 75 -1.75 -8.93 11.04
CA LEU A 75 -2.92 -8.05 11.13
C LEU A 75 -3.08 -7.26 9.84
N GLY A 76 -1.98 -6.77 9.26
CA GLY A 76 -2.00 -6.08 7.99
C GLY A 76 -2.52 -6.95 6.85
N ARG A 77 -2.15 -8.22 6.82
CA ARG A 77 -2.66 -9.15 5.81
C ARG A 77 -4.15 -9.39 5.95
N GLU A 78 -4.63 -9.48 7.17
CA GLU A 78 -6.07 -9.62 7.44
C GLU A 78 -6.84 -8.37 6.99
N ALA A 79 -6.32 -7.19 7.32
CA ALA A 79 -6.91 -5.93 6.88
C ALA A 79 -6.92 -5.83 5.36
N LEU A 80 -5.83 -6.23 4.71
CA LEU A 80 -5.75 -6.21 3.26
C LEU A 80 -6.84 -7.06 2.61
N ARG A 81 -7.07 -8.26 3.13
CA ARG A 81 -8.12 -9.13 2.62
C ARG A 81 -9.50 -8.49 2.74
N GLU A 82 -9.78 -7.87 3.88
CA GLU A 82 -11.05 -7.19 4.12
C GLU A 82 -11.22 -5.98 3.21
N TRP A 83 -10.16 -5.19 3.04
CA TRP A 83 -10.20 -4.00 2.19
C TRP A 83 -10.37 -4.38 0.71
N VAL A 84 -9.71 -5.44 0.27
CA VAL A 84 -9.85 -5.93 -1.11
C VAL A 84 -11.28 -6.40 -1.35
N ALA A 85 -11.86 -7.12 -0.40
CA ALA A 85 -13.24 -7.59 -0.52
C ALA A 85 -14.22 -6.42 -0.60
N ALA A 86 -14.05 -5.41 0.26
CA ALA A 86 -14.89 -4.22 0.24
C ALA A 86 -14.74 -3.44 -1.07
N TRP A 87 -13.52 -3.28 -1.54
CA TRP A 87 -13.24 -2.61 -2.81
C TRP A 87 -13.87 -3.36 -3.99
N SER A 88 -13.76 -4.68 -4.00
CA SER A 88 -14.34 -5.50 -5.08
C SER A 88 -15.86 -5.38 -5.11
N ALA A 89 -16.51 -5.37 -3.95
CA ALA A 89 -17.96 -5.18 -3.87
C ALA A 89 -18.38 -3.82 -4.42
N THR A 90 -17.64 -2.77 -4.06
CA THR A 90 -17.91 -1.42 -4.56
C THR A 90 -17.73 -1.37 -6.07
N ARG A 91 -16.63 -1.93 -6.58
CA ARG A 91 -16.36 -1.96 -8.01
C ARG A 91 -17.48 -2.67 -8.77
N ASP A 92 -17.92 -3.81 -8.26
CA ASP A 92 -18.98 -4.58 -8.93
C ASP A 92 -20.29 -3.80 -8.95
N SER A 93 -20.62 -3.09 -7.88
CA SER A 93 -21.81 -2.23 -7.84
C SER A 93 -21.73 -1.11 -8.87
N VAL A 94 -20.57 -0.45 -8.94
CA VAL A 94 -20.35 0.63 -9.92
C VAL A 94 -20.44 0.09 -11.33
N ASP A 95 -19.81 -1.05 -11.60
CA ASP A 95 -19.84 -1.67 -12.92
C ASP A 95 -21.27 -2.02 -13.36
N THR A 96 -22.08 -2.52 -12.42
CA THR A 96 -23.48 -2.84 -12.71
C THR A 96 -24.24 -1.59 -13.15
N VAL A 97 -24.04 -0.48 -12.44
CA VAL A 97 -24.70 0.79 -12.80
C VAL A 97 -24.22 1.29 -14.17
N LEU A 98 -22.89 1.25 -14.41
CA LEU A 98 -22.31 1.72 -15.64
C LEU A 98 -22.73 0.87 -16.85
N GLN A 99 -23.07 -0.39 -16.64
CA GLN A 99 -23.51 -1.28 -17.71
C GLN A 99 -25.00 -1.19 -17.95
N GLY A 100 -25.69 -0.23 -17.32
CA GLY A 100 -27.11 -0.01 -17.54
C GLY A 100 -28.01 -0.96 -16.76
N GLY A 101 -27.49 -1.58 -15.72
CA GLY A 101 -28.26 -2.50 -14.89
C GLY A 101 -29.33 -1.83 -14.04
N VAL A 102 -29.47 -0.50 -14.12
CA VAL A 102 -30.40 0.30 -13.31
C VAL A 102 -31.31 1.14 -14.19
N THR A 103 -31.62 0.70 -15.37
CA THR A 103 -32.53 1.43 -16.25
C THR A 103 -33.99 1.18 -15.90
#